data_f20003064721d25363ba3d1afc036517
#
_entry.id   f20003064721d25363ba3d1afc036517
#
_cell.length_a   1.000
_cell.length_b   1.000
_cell.length_c   1.000
_cell.angle_alpha   90.00
_cell.angle_beta   90.00
_cell.angle_gamma   90.00
#
_symmetry.space_group_name_H-M   'P 1'
#
loop_
_entity.id
_entity.type
_entity.pdbx_description
1 polymer ?
#
loop_
_entity_poly.entity_id
_entity_poly.type
_entity_poly.pdbx_seq_one_letter_code
_entity_poly.pdbx_strand_id
1 'polypeptide(L)'
;MKHFGYLILPMMIFSSGYAYAGILNGTADDGTACSSSSPMMTADGSCRATPSKYVVTIYEMGVCTEDPFNGHANVSMDKSSCSVVFQNSTGFTNDYAASIGTAVAMTGTSSRPANGTYKYPYMIMKNEFTVNGSFTSNGTTYYSTGSGSAASSGTAAEYIDTLRNFGGPKCYSGYPDATIAGVGTISAYLVNSSLVRADEDDVSAGNCTGIDRMVGMMNLDAPFTISENT
;
A
#
# COMPACT_ATOMS: atom_id res chain seq x y z
N MET A 1 -11.01 25.29 -17.33
CA MET A 1 -10.90 23.98 -16.65
C MET A 1 -9.77 23.25 -17.36
N LYS A 2 -8.56 23.31 -16.81
CA LYS A 2 -7.37 22.67 -17.38
C LYS A 2 -7.09 21.41 -16.54
N HIS A 3 -6.83 20.33 -17.24
CA HIS A 3 -6.60 18.99 -16.69
C HIS A 3 -5.42 19.01 -15.71
N PHE A 4 -5.70 18.67 -14.46
CA PHE A 4 -4.68 18.30 -13.48
C PHE A 4 -4.00 17.02 -13.96
N GLY A 5 -2.70 17.10 -14.21
CA GLY A 5 -1.89 15.94 -14.52
C GLY A 5 -1.96 14.95 -13.36
N TYR A 6 -2.35 13.73 -13.65
CA TYR A 6 -2.46 12.65 -12.68
C TYR A 6 -1.08 12.29 -12.17
N LEU A 7 -0.79 12.62 -10.92
CA LEU A 7 0.36 12.05 -10.21
C LEU A 7 -0.04 10.61 -9.84
N ILE A 8 0.21 9.68 -10.75
CA ILE A 8 0.11 8.25 -10.45
C ILE A 8 1.33 7.91 -9.59
N LEU A 9 1.15 7.94 -8.27
CA LEU A 9 2.12 7.36 -7.37
C LEU A 9 2.08 5.84 -7.61
N PRO A 10 3.19 5.19 -8.05
CA PRO A 10 3.18 3.74 -8.18
C PRO A 10 3.03 3.16 -6.78
N MET A 11 1.85 2.65 -6.48
CA MET A 11 1.53 2.00 -5.23
C MET A 11 2.22 0.63 -5.23
N MET A 12 3.44 0.57 -4.72
CA MET A 12 4.07 -0.69 -4.41
C MET A 12 3.47 -1.24 -3.13
N ILE A 13 2.68 -2.28 -3.28
CA ILE A 13 2.03 -2.99 -2.20
C ILE A 13 2.99 -4.04 -1.70
N PHE A 14 3.51 -3.84 -0.50
CA PHE A 14 4.22 -4.87 0.23
C PHE A 14 3.19 -5.79 0.89
N SER A 15 2.87 -6.90 0.24
CA SER A 15 2.06 -7.94 0.87
C SER A 15 2.97 -8.92 1.60
N SER A 16 3.04 -8.82 2.90
CA SER A 16 3.54 -9.89 3.78
C SER A 16 2.42 -10.90 4.11
N GLY A 17 1.48 -11.07 3.24
CA GLY A 17 0.40 -12.03 3.33
C GLY A 17 -0.02 -12.45 1.94
N TYR A 18 -0.17 -13.72 1.70
CA TYR A 18 -0.45 -14.33 0.41
C TYR A 18 -1.77 -13.81 -0.20
N ALA A 19 -1.68 -12.82 -1.11
CA ALA A 19 -2.79 -12.45 -1.97
C ALA A 19 -2.68 -13.23 -3.27
N TYR A 20 -3.67 -14.07 -3.54
CA TYR A 20 -3.64 -14.98 -4.69
C TYR A 20 -4.72 -14.60 -5.69
N ALA A 21 -4.35 -14.17 -6.90
CA ALA A 21 -5.25 -14.23 -8.05
C ALA A 21 -4.59 -13.82 -9.38
N GLY A 22 -5.06 -14.37 -10.46
CA GLY A 22 -4.77 -13.92 -11.81
C GLY A 22 -3.44 -14.42 -12.38
N ILE A 23 -2.78 -13.58 -13.14
CA ILE A 23 -1.53 -13.92 -13.85
C ILE A 23 -0.40 -14.04 -12.83
N LEU A 24 0.24 -15.21 -12.78
CA LEU A 24 1.46 -15.41 -12.01
C LEU A 24 2.62 -14.70 -12.70
N ASN A 25 3.35 -13.89 -11.95
CA ASN A 25 4.64 -13.33 -12.38
C ASN A 25 5.67 -13.46 -11.26
N GLY A 26 6.94 -13.32 -11.60
CA GLY A 26 8.05 -13.52 -10.67
C GLY A 26 8.82 -14.78 -11.02
N THR A 27 9.62 -15.24 -10.06
CA THR A 27 10.49 -16.40 -10.21
C THR A 27 10.23 -17.38 -9.07
N ALA A 28 10.03 -18.65 -9.36
CA ALA A 28 9.92 -19.69 -8.35
C ALA A 28 11.30 -19.95 -7.71
N ASP A 29 11.34 -20.68 -6.59
CA ASP A 29 12.59 -20.95 -5.84
C ASP A 29 13.66 -21.68 -6.66
N ASP A 30 13.24 -22.47 -7.67
CA ASP A 30 14.15 -23.14 -8.58
C ASP A 30 14.70 -22.25 -9.71
N GLY A 31 14.38 -20.94 -9.68
CA GLY A 31 14.78 -19.96 -10.70
C GLY A 31 13.93 -19.97 -11.96
N THR A 32 12.86 -20.76 -12.04
CA THR A 32 11.94 -20.76 -13.19
C THR A 32 10.93 -19.61 -13.10
N ALA A 33 10.48 -19.11 -14.26
CA ALA A 33 9.41 -18.11 -14.29
C ALA A 33 8.09 -18.70 -13.78
N CYS A 34 7.40 -17.95 -12.93
CA CYS A 34 6.09 -18.35 -12.44
C CYS A 34 5.07 -18.43 -13.57
N SER A 35 4.37 -19.54 -13.67
CA SER A 35 3.35 -19.80 -14.69
C SER A 35 2.25 -20.69 -14.13
N SER A 36 1.17 -20.90 -14.89
CA SER A 36 0.09 -21.83 -14.51
C SER A 36 0.54 -23.28 -14.40
N SER A 37 1.69 -23.63 -14.99
CA SER A 37 2.30 -24.96 -14.90
C SER A 37 3.35 -25.08 -13.81
N SER A 38 3.73 -23.99 -13.15
CA SER A 38 4.68 -24.02 -12.03
C SER A 38 4.06 -24.73 -10.83
N PRO A 39 4.86 -25.50 -10.06
CA PRO A 39 4.38 -26.08 -8.81
C PRO A 39 3.93 -24.96 -7.84
N MET A 40 3.03 -25.30 -6.94
CA MET A 40 2.61 -24.39 -5.90
C MET A 40 3.82 -23.98 -5.06
N MET A 41 3.90 -22.70 -4.77
CA MET A 41 5.04 -22.08 -4.10
C MET A 41 5.44 -22.79 -2.83
N THR A 42 6.71 -23.03 -2.66
CA THR A 42 7.32 -23.31 -1.36
C THR A 42 7.39 -22.01 -0.54
N ALA A 43 7.75 -22.10 0.73
CA ALA A 43 7.72 -20.97 1.67
C ALA A 43 8.55 -19.74 1.21
N ASP A 44 9.51 -19.94 0.31
CA ASP A 44 10.46 -18.90 -0.16
C ASP A 44 10.16 -18.40 -1.59
N GLY A 45 9.12 -18.94 -2.26
CA GLY A 45 8.79 -18.56 -3.63
C GLY A 45 8.28 -17.13 -3.77
N SER A 46 8.67 -16.47 -4.85
CA SER A 46 8.33 -15.09 -5.17
C SER A 46 7.25 -14.93 -6.23
N CYS A 47 6.50 -15.98 -6.54
CA CYS A 47 5.38 -15.90 -7.49
C CYS A 47 4.27 -14.99 -6.96
N ARG A 48 3.85 -14.06 -7.80
CA ARG A 48 2.82 -13.07 -7.46
C ARG A 48 1.65 -13.20 -8.41
N ALA A 49 0.45 -13.11 -7.90
CA ALA A 49 -0.76 -13.13 -8.69
C ALA A 49 -1.51 -11.80 -8.56
N THR A 50 -2.08 -11.33 -9.67
CA THR A 50 -2.91 -10.13 -9.67
C THR A 50 -4.30 -10.47 -9.16
N PRO A 51 -4.79 -9.81 -8.10
CA PRO A 51 -6.13 -10.05 -7.58
C PRO A 51 -7.20 -9.61 -8.59
N SER A 52 -8.34 -10.28 -8.58
CA SER A 52 -9.53 -9.86 -9.32
C SER A 52 -10.31 -8.76 -8.60
N LYS A 53 -10.06 -8.58 -7.29
CA LYS A 53 -10.55 -7.49 -6.47
C LYS A 53 -9.45 -7.03 -5.53
N TYR A 54 -9.21 -5.73 -5.49
CA TYR A 54 -8.26 -5.10 -4.59
C TYR A 54 -8.78 -3.75 -4.11
N VAL A 55 -9.43 -3.75 -2.95
CA VAL A 55 -10.06 -2.55 -2.40
C VAL A 55 -9.14 -1.88 -1.40
N VAL A 56 -8.93 -0.59 -1.59
CA VAL A 56 -8.14 0.28 -0.72
C VAL A 56 -8.99 1.47 -0.30
N THR A 57 -8.84 1.92 0.94
CA THR A 57 -9.47 3.13 1.45
C THR A 57 -8.40 4.19 1.73
N ILE A 58 -8.50 5.34 1.08
CA ILE A 58 -7.57 6.47 1.20
C ILE A 58 -8.24 7.60 1.98
N TYR A 59 -7.59 8.09 3.01
CA TYR A 59 -8.07 9.21 3.83
C TYR A 59 -7.48 10.55 3.41
N GLU A 60 -6.18 10.55 3.09
CA GLU A 60 -5.47 11.78 2.80
C GLU A 60 -4.28 11.51 1.86
N MET A 61 -4.00 12.46 1.01
CA MET A 61 -2.75 12.54 0.24
C MET A 61 -2.21 13.95 0.34
N GLY A 62 -0.89 14.07 0.35
CA GLY A 62 -0.23 15.36 0.41
C GLY A 62 1.23 15.31 0.01
N VAL A 63 1.86 16.46 0.12
CA VAL A 63 3.27 16.66 -0.23
C VAL A 63 3.93 17.50 0.85
N CYS A 64 5.14 17.13 1.28
CA CYS A 64 5.89 17.85 2.30
C CYS A 64 7.22 18.33 1.73
N THR A 65 7.70 19.47 2.24
CA THR A 65 9.03 20.00 1.91
C THR A 65 10.13 19.32 2.72
N GLU A 66 9.79 18.86 3.92
CA GLU A 66 10.68 18.13 4.84
C GLU A 66 10.10 16.76 5.17
N ASP A 67 10.95 15.84 5.66
CA ASP A 67 10.55 14.50 6.06
C ASP A 67 9.64 14.55 7.30
N PRO A 68 8.36 14.18 7.19
CA PRO A 68 7.41 14.25 8.30
C PRO A 68 7.70 13.24 9.42
N PHE A 69 8.57 12.25 9.18
CA PHE A 69 9.02 11.30 10.20
C PHE A 69 10.50 11.50 10.61
N ASN A 70 11.16 12.53 10.08
CA ASN A 70 12.53 12.92 10.44
C ASN A 70 13.51 11.74 10.44
N GLY A 71 13.59 11.00 9.32
CA GLY A 71 14.44 9.81 9.21
C GLY A 71 14.06 8.72 10.23
N HIS A 72 12.78 8.49 10.45
CA HIS A 72 12.19 7.55 11.40
C HIS A 72 12.30 7.95 12.90
N ALA A 73 12.84 9.12 13.23
CA ALA A 73 13.00 9.54 14.62
C ALA A 73 11.70 9.97 15.28
N ASN A 74 10.74 10.49 14.51
CA ASN A 74 9.47 10.98 15.05
C ASN A 74 8.51 9.81 15.36
N VAL A 75 7.92 9.82 16.55
CA VAL A 75 6.88 8.85 16.96
C VAL A 75 5.55 9.13 16.25
N SER A 76 5.32 10.37 15.82
CA SER A 76 4.13 10.79 15.09
C SER A 76 4.52 11.56 13.83
N MET A 77 3.64 11.52 12.83
CA MET A 77 3.82 12.29 11.62
C MET A 77 3.70 13.79 11.89
N ASP A 78 4.77 14.53 11.64
CA ASP A 78 4.76 16.00 11.67
C ASP A 78 4.33 16.56 10.32
N LYS A 79 3.15 17.16 10.27
CA LYS A 79 2.58 17.75 9.07
C LYS A 79 2.86 19.24 8.90
N SER A 80 3.70 19.85 9.73
CA SER A 80 3.96 21.30 9.71
C SER A 80 4.57 21.78 8.37
N SER A 81 5.33 20.94 7.71
CA SER A 81 5.94 21.21 6.39
C SER A 81 5.09 20.72 5.20
N CYS A 82 3.87 20.22 5.46
CA CYS A 82 3.07 19.53 4.46
C CYS A 82 1.90 20.37 3.93
N SER A 83 1.56 20.14 2.67
CA SER A 83 0.33 20.63 2.02
C SER A 83 -0.54 19.44 1.67
N VAL A 84 -1.78 19.44 2.17
CA VAL A 84 -2.77 18.42 1.83
C VAL A 84 -3.28 18.66 0.40
N VAL A 85 -3.28 17.63 -0.42
CA VAL A 85 -3.75 17.64 -1.82
C VAL A 85 -5.16 17.06 -1.93
N PHE A 86 -5.42 16.04 -1.15
CA PHE A 86 -6.71 15.36 -1.08
C PHE A 86 -6.99 14.94 0.35
N GLN A 87 -8.25 15.06 0.78
CA GLN A 87 -8.71 14.50 2.05
C GLN A 87 -10.17 14.04 1.99
N ASN A 88 -10.44 12.94 2.70
CA ASN A 88 -11.77 12.43 2.97
C ASN A 88 -11.78 11.80 4.37
N SER A 89 -12.47 12.41 5.33
CA SER A 89 -12.45 11.96 6.74
C SER A 89 -13.07 10.58 6.96
N THR A 90 -13.98 10.16 6.10
CA THR A 90 -14.59 8.82 6.12
C THR A 90 -13.86 7.81 5.24
N GLY A 91 -12.91 8.29 4.44
CA GLY A 91 -12.14 7.51 3.49
C GLY A 91 -12.80 7.43 2.11
N PHE A 92 -11.99 7.56 1.08
CA PHE A 92 -12.35 7.22 -0.29
C PHE A 92 -11.97 5.77 -0.56
N THR A 93 -12.96 4.94 -0.82
CA THR A 93 -12.77 3.50 -1.06
C THR A 93 -12.91 3.20 -2.54
N ASN A 94 -11.95 2.48 -3.12
CA ASN A 94 -11.98 2.06 -4.53
C ASN A 94 -11.43 0.65 -4.71
N ASP A 95 -12.02 -0.08 -5.68
CA ASP A 95 -11.49 -1.34 -6.18
C ASP A 95 -10.51 -1.06 -7.32
N TYR A 96 -9.23 -1.12 -7.02
CA TYR A 96 -8.17 -0.84 -7.99
C TYR A 96 -7.99 -1.95 -9.03
N ALA A 97 -8.41 -3.18 -8.72
CA ALA A 97 -8.41 -4.25 -9.71
C ALA A 97 -9.45 -3.99 -10.80
N ALA A 98 -10.63 -3.49 -10.43
CA ALA A 98 -11.69 -3.12 -11.38
C ALA A 98 -11.37 -1.84 -12.16
N SER A 99 -10.41 -1.02 -11.69
CA SER A 99 -10.11 0.30 -12.25
C SER A 99 -8.81 0.34 -13.04
N ILE A 100 -8.20 -0.81 -13.34
CA ILE A 100 -6.91 -0.87 -14.07
C ILE A 100 -7.02 -0.13 -15.41
N GLY A 101 -6.11 0.83 -15.62
CA GLY A 101 -6.07 1.64 -16.85
C GLY A 101 -7.15 2.72 -16.95
N THR A 102 -7.99 2.88 -15.94
CA THR A 102 -9.05 3.89 -15.89
C THR A 102 -8.81 4.90 -14.79
N ALA A 103 -8.95 6.18 -15.11
CA ALA A 103 -8.89 7.23 -14.09
C ALA A 103 -10.15 7.20 -13.23
N VAL A 104 -9.97 7.19 -11.91
CA VAL A 104 -11.06 7.20 -10.93
C VAL A 104 -11.16 8.58 -10.29
N ALA A 105 -12.34 9.18 -10.34
CA ALA A 105 -12.62 10.43 -9.64
C ALA A 105 -12.75 10.15 -8.13
N MET A 106 -11.86 10.73 -7.33
CA MET A 106 -11.89 10.59 -5.88
C MET A 106 -12.93 11.54 -5.27
N THR A 107 -13.85 10.99 -4.48
CA THR A 107 -14.80 11.79 -3.71
C THR A 107 -14.15 12.30 -2.43
N GLY A 108 -14.12 13.60 -2.24
CA GLY A 108 -13.47 14.26 -1.11
C GLY A 108 -13.16 15.73 -1.42
N THR A 109 -12.35 16.35 -0.59
CA THR A 109 -11.86 17.71 -0.80
C THR A 109 -10.48 17.66 -1.42
N SER A 110 -10.31 18.32 -2.56
CA SER A 110 -9.02 18.46 -3.23
C SER A 110 -8.55 19.91 -3.18
N SER A 111 -7.27 20.13 -2.93
CA SER A 111 -6.64 21.46 -2.92
C SER A 111 -5.33 21.42 -3.70
N ARG A 112 -5.01 22.54 -4.36
CA ARG A 112 -3.70 22.72 -4.95
C ARG A 112 -2.71 23.05 -3.84
N PRO A 113 -1.54 22.38 -3.75
CA PRO A 113 -0.49 22.78 -2.83
C PRO A 113 0.00 24.20 -3.08
N ALA A 114 0.54 24.86 -2.07
CA ALA A 114 1.21 26.14 -2.24
C ALA A 114 2.38 26.03 -3.25
N ASN A 115 2.78 27.16 -3.85
CA ASN A 115 3.99 27.19 -4.63
C ASN A 115 5.19 26.82 -3.75
N GLY A 116 6.03 25.92 -4.23
CA GLY A 116 7.16 25.42 -3.44
C GLY A 116 7.80 24.20 -4.08
N THR A 117 8.90 23.76 -3.49
CA THR A 117 9.61 22.55 -3.88
C THR A 117 9.37 21.46 -2.86
N TYR A 118 8.83 20.33 -3.31
CA TYR A 118 8.39 19.24 -2.47
C TYR A 118 9.22 17.98 -2.76
N LYS A 119 9.58 17.29 -1.70
CA LYS A 119 10.41 16.08 -1.79
C LYS A 119 9.71 14.84 -1.25
N TYR A 120 8.71 15.02 -0.37
CA TYR A 120 8.09 13.94 0.39
C TYR A 120 6.58 13.86 0.12
N PRO A 121 6.14 13.28 -1.03
CA PRO A 121 4.75 12.92 -1.20
C PRO A 121 4.38 11.80 -0.23
N TYR A 122 3.15 11.86 0.30
CA TYR A 122 2.62 10.86 1.23
C TYR A 122 1.17 10.50 0.94
N MET A 123 0.75 9.35 1.45
CA MET A 123 -0.63 8.88 1.42
C MET A 123 -0.97 8.24 2.78
N ILE A 124 -2.13 8.61 3.33
CA ILE A 124 -2.71 7.99 4.52
C ILE A 124 -3.87 7.12 4.07
N MET A 125 -3.79 5.84 4.36
CA MET A 125 -4.81 4.86 3.98
C MET A 125 -5.18 3.98 5.18
N LYS A 126 -6.30 3.26 5.06
CA LYS A 126 -6.64 2.21 5.99
C LYS A 126 -5.59 1.09 5.90
N ASN A 127 -5.27 0.47 7.03
CA ASN A 127 -4.38 -0.69 7.05
C ASN A 127 -5.09 -2.02 6.73
N GLU A 128 -6.29 -1.94 6.16
CA GLU A 128 -7.09 -3.08 5.70
C GLU A 128 -7.28 -3.03 4.18
N PHE A 129 -7.13 -4.19 3.56
CA PHE A 129 -7.31 -4.39 2.12
C PHE A 129 -8.31 -5.50 1.89
N THR A 130 -9.37 -5.25 1.09
CA THR A 130 -10.26 -6.34 0.67
C THR A 130 -9.71 -6.98 -0.59
N VAL A 131 -9.46 -8.26 -0.53
CA VAL A 131 -8.84 -9.05 -1.60
C VAL A 131 -9.76 -10.18 -2.03
N ASN A 132 -9.80 -10.45 -3.34
CA ASN A 132 -10.47 -11.60 -3.92
C ASN A 132 -9.70 -12.05 -5.16
N GLY A 133 -9.65 -13.35 -5.39
CA GLY A 133 -9.06 -13.83 -6.62
C GLY A 133 -8.86 -15.33 -6.69
N SER A 134 -8.29 -15.75 -7.80
CA SER A 134 -7.88 -17.12 -8.04
C SER A 134 -6.59 -17.16 -8.83
N PHE A 135 -5.85 -18.24 -8.74
CA PHE A 135 -4.68 -18.51 -9.55
C PHE A 135 -4.60 -19.99 -9.88
N THR A 136 -3.95 -20.31 -11.00
CA THR A 136 -3.72 -21.70 -11.39
C THR A 136 -2.24 -22.03 -11.21
N SER A 137 -1.97 -23.15 -10.55
CA SER A 137 -0.63 -23.68 -10.33
C SER A 137 -0.65 -25.18 -10.59
N ASN A 138 0.28 -25.67 -11.41
CA ASN A 138 0.38 -27.07 -11.79
C ASN A 138 -0.96 -27.71 -12.22
N GLY A 139 -1.74 -26.98 -13.02
CA GLY A 139 -3.04 -27.42 -13.53
C GLY A 139 -4.20 -27.38 -12.51
N THR A 140 -3.95 -26.99 -11.27
CA THR A 140 -4.99 -26.83 -10.25
C THR A 140 -5.27 -25.34 -10.02
N THR A 141 -6.56 -24.96 -10.08
CA THR A 141 -6.98 -23.59 -9.75
C THR A 141 -7.27 -23.49 -8.26
N TYR A 142 -6.69 -22.48 -7.63
CA TYR A 142 -6.87 -22.14 -6.25
C TYR A 142 -7.66 -20.84 -6.14
N TYR A 143 -8.55 -20.76 -5.19
CA TYR A 143 -9.48 -19.66 -4.96
C TYR A 143 -9.22 -19.06 -3.58
N SER A 144 -9.29 -17.73 -3.44
CA SER A 144 -9.27 -17.08 -2.14
C SER A 144 -10.49 -17.51 -1.29
N THR A 145 -10.30 -17.68 0.00
CA THR A 145 -11.39 -17.96 0.96
C THR A 145 -11.61 -16.79 1.90
N GLY A 146 -12.77 -16.71 2.53
CA GLY A 146 -13.07 -15.66 3.50
C GLY A 146 -12.15 -15.63 4.73
N SER A 147 -11.32 -16.66 4.93
CA SER A 147 -10.29 -16.73 5.99
C SER A 147 -8.89 -16.33 5.53
N GLY A 148 -8.72 -15.87 4.27
CA GLY A 148 -7.40 -15.51 3.75
C GLY A 148 -6.51 -16.69 3.37
N SER A 149 -7.09 -17.89 3.23
CA SER A 149 -6.41 -19.08 2.72
C SER A 149 -6.77 -19.35 1.26
N ALA A 150 -6.16 -20.36 0.64
CA ALA A 150 -6.48 -20.81 -0.70
C ALA A 150 -7.18 -22.18 -0.63
N ALA A 151 -8.23 -22.37 -1.46
CA ALA A 151 -8.93 -23.65 -1.63
C ALA A 151 -8.85 -24.09 -3.08
N SER A 152 -8.65 -25.39 -3.33
CA SER A 152 -8.57 -25.97 -4.67
C SER A 152 -9.95 -26.31 -5.29
N SER A 153 -11.03 -25.90 -4.65
CA SER A 153 -12.40 -26.07 -5.13
C SER A 153 -13.29 -24.94 -4.67
N GLY A 154 -14.39 -24.70 -5.36
CA GLY A 154 -15.36 -23.66 -5.03
C GLY A 154 -15.21 -22.41 -5.89
N THR A 155 -15.52 -21.27 -5.32
CA THR A 155 -15.40 -19.97 -5.95
C THR A 155 -14.61 -19.02 -5.05
N ALA A 156 -13.92 -18.05 -5.65
CA ALA A 156 -13.17 -17.07 -4.90
C ALA A 156 -14.08 -16.24 -3.98
N ALA A 157 -13.72 -16.17 -2.71
CA ALA A 157 -14.40 -15.36 -1.70
C ALA A 157 -13.52 -14.19 -1.28
N GLU A 158 -14.17 -13.07 -0.94
CA GLU A 158 -13.50 -11.89 -0.40
C GLU A 158 -12.99 -12.16 1.01
N TYR A 159 -11.79 -11.67 1.30
CA TYR A 159 -11.31 -11.58 2.66
C TYR A 159 -10.68 -10.21 2.91
N ILE A 160 -10.64 -9.81 4.17
CA ILE A 160 -10.00 -8.57 4.59
C ILE A 160 -8.62 -8.93 5.13
N ASP A 161 -7.59 -8.47 4.42
CA ASP A 161 -6.21 -8.53 4.89
C ASP A 161 -5.91 -7.28 5.72
N THR A 162 -5.69 -7.47 7.02
CA THR A 162 -5.32 -6.39 7.93
C THR A 162 -3.82 -6.40 8.14
N LEU A 163 -3.15 -5.38 7.60
CA LEU A 163 -1.72 -5.21 7.78
C LEU A 163 -1.41 -4.84 9.23
N ARG A 164 -0.68 -5.72 9.93
CA ARG A 164 -0.37 -5.61 11.37
C ARG A 164 1.13 -5.55 11.67
N ASN A 165 1.96 -5.76 10.68
CA ASN A 165 3.41 -5.64 10.77
C ASN A 165 4.02 -5.55 9.38
N PHE A 166 5.28 -5.16 9.30
CA PHE A 166 6.09 -5.17 8.09
C PHE A 166 7.22 -6.21 8.18
N GLY A 167 6.89 -7.44 8.60
CA GLY A 167 7.85 -8.53 8.72
C GLY A 167 8.46 -8.71 10.11
N GLY A 168 8.00 -7.94 11.10
CA GLY A 168 8.38 -8.05 12.51
C GLY A 168 7.29 -8.65 13.39
N PRO A 169 7.40 -8.53 14.72
CA PRO A 169 6.34 -8.88 15.65
C PRO A 169 5.05 -8.11 15.36
N LYS A 170 3.90 -8.65 15.77
CA LYS A 170 2.61 -8.00 15.55
C LYS A 170 2.62 -6.56 16.07
N CYS A 171 1.99 -5.66 15.33
CA CYS A 171 1.85 -4.24 15.63
C CYS A 171 3.16 -3.44 15.62
N TYR A 172 4.27 -4.07 15.29
CA TYR A 172 5.50 -3.34 15.06
C TYR A 172 5.36 -2.44 13.83
N SER A 173 5.48 -1.14 14.03
CA SER A 173 5.50 -0.17 12.93
C SER A 173 6.89 -0.12 12.29
N GLY A 174 7.51 -1.29 12.07
CA GLY A 174 8.71 -1.35 11.28
C GLY A 174 8.52 -0.47 10.04
N TYR A 175 9.50 0.29 9.70
CA TYR A 175 9.51 1.18 8.54
C TYR A 175 10.30 0.49 7.41
N PRO A 176 9.64 -0.38 6.64
CA PRO A 176 10.34 -0.97 5.51
C PRO A 176 10.65 0.14 4.51
N ASP A 177 11.92 0.28 4.19
CA ASP A 177 12.37 1.13 3.11
C ASP A 177 12.53 0.29 1.84
N ALA A 178 11.95 0.76 0.74
CA ALA A 178 12.12 0.16 -0.56
C ALA A 178 12.55 1.20 -1.57
N THR A 179 13.72 1.02 -2.14
CA THR A 179 14.26 1.91 -3.16
C THR A 179 13.70 1.58 -4.54
N ILE A 180 13.15 2.60 -5.21
CA ILE A 180 12.76 2.55 -6.61
C ILE A 180 13.81 3.34 -7.38
N ALA A 181 14.62 2.65 -8.16
CA ALA A 181 15.73 3.27 -8.88
C ALA A 181 15.27 4.43 -9.77
N GLY A 182 15.87 5.61 -9.60
CA GLY A 182 15.56 6.83 -10.35
C GLY A 182 14.26 7.53 -9.94
N VAL A 183 13.61 7.08 -8.85
CA VAL A 183 12.38 7.69 -8.32
C VAL A 183 12.58 8.13 -6.87
N GLY A 184 13.03 7.22 -6.01
CA GLY A 184 13.21 7.52 -4.59
C GLY A 184 13.08 6.31 -3.70
N THR A 185 12.99 6.55 -2.39
CA THR A 185 12.81 5.52 -1.37
C THR A 185 11.42 5.65 -0.74
N ILE A 186 10.65 4.57 -0.74
CA ILE A 186 9.36 4.48 -0.05
C ILE A 186 9.60 3.98 1.36
N SER A 187 9.03 4.68 2.34
CA SER A 187 8.90 4.23 3.72
C SER A 187 7.42 4.08 4.07
N ALA A 188 7.09 3.10 4.89
CA ALA A 188 5.72 2.87 5.35
C ALA A 188 5.66 2.73 6.87
N TYR A 189 4.58 3.24 7.46
CA TYR A 189 4.38 3.27 8.92
C TYR A 189 2.96 2.84 9.26
N LEU A 190 2.82 1.94 10.23
CA LEU A 190 1.54 1.63 10.85
C LEU A 190 1.27 2.65 11.96
N VAL A 191 0.13 3.30 11.90
CA VAL A 191 -0.23 4.41 12.79
C VAL A 191 -1.69 4.28 13.23
N ASN A 192 -2.02 4.99 14.31
CA ASN A 192 -3.41 5.19 14.71
C ASN A 192 -4.05 6.37 13.96
N SER A 193 -5.30 6.68 14.24
CA SER A 193 -6.04 7.80 13.63
C SER A 193 -5.44 9.19 13.94
N SER A 194 -4.61 9.31 14.97
CA SER A 194 -3.84 10.52 15.29
C SER A 194 -2.45 10.55 14.65
N LEU A 195 -2.16 9.61 13.76
CA LEU A 195 -0.90 9.44 13.04
C LEU A 195 0.30 9.19 13.97
N VAL A 196 0.05 8.61 15.13
CA VAL A 196 1.07 8.13 16.07
C VAL A 196 1.41 6.69 15.68
N ARG A 197 2.69 6.39 15.56
CA ARG A 197 3.20 5.06 15.23
C ARG A 197 2.87 4.05 16.33
N ALA A 198 2.67 2.79 15.93
CA ALA A 198 2.61 1.70 16.90
C ALA A 198 3.92 1.66 17.71
N ASP A 199 3.81 1.56 19.03
CA ASP A 199 4.95 1.50 19.92
C ASP A 199 5.62 0.12 19.85
N GLU A 200 6.95 0.09 19.87
CA GLU A 200 7.73 -1.15 19.93
C GLU A 200 7.47 -1.91 21.24
N ASP A 201 7.20 -1.21 22.33
CA ASP A 201 6.90 -1.81 23.64
C ASP A 201 5.52 -2.51 23.69
N ASP A 202 4.56 -2.10 22.87
CA ASP A 202 3.25 -2.76 22.72
C ASP A 202 3.31 -4.12 21.99
N VAL A 203 4.43 -4.39 21.35
CA VAL A 203 4.68 -5.61 20.59
C VAL A 203 4.59 -6.87 21.46
N SER A 204 5.05 -6.80 22.71
CA SER A 204 5.03 -7.94 23.64
C SER A 204 3.62 -8.38 24.02
N ALA A 205 2.63 -7.50 23.93
CA ALA A 205 1.23 -7.79 24.27
C ALA A 205 0.42 -8.34 23.07
N GLY A 206 0.96 -8.30 21.85
CA GLY A 206 0.22 -8.63 20.62
C GLY A 206 -0.99 -7.73 20.39
N ASN A 207 -1.01 -6.57 21.03
CA ASN A 207 -2.14 -5.66 21.08
C ASN A 207 -1.98 -4.56 20.02
N CYS A 208 -2.63 -4.74 18.87
CA CYS A 208 -2.71 -3.71 17.83
C CYS A 208 -3.83 -2.69 18.10
N THR A 209 -4.12 -2.42 19.35
CA THR A 209 -5.22 -1.54 19.76
C THR A 209 -5.01 -0.14 19.20
N GLY A 210 -5.98 0.32 18.40
CA GLY A 210 -5.98 1.67 17.83
C GLY A 210 -5.16 1.84 16.55
N ILE A 211 -4.41 0.83 16.08
CA ILE A 211 -3.72 0.89 14.78
C ILE A 211 -4.73 0.56 13.68
N ASP A 212 -5.14 1.58 12.96
CA ASP A 212 -6.18 1.51 11.92
C ASP A 212 -5.76 2.16 10.60
N ARG A 213 -4.52 2.66 10.53
CA ARG A 213 -3.99 3.36 9.36
C ARG A 213 -2.59 2.92 8.99
N MET A 214 -2.27 3.20 7.75
CA MET A 214 -0.91 3.14 7.21
C MET A 214 -0.57 4.47 6.55
N VAL A 215 0.60 5.00 6.83
CA VAL A 215 1.19 6.11 6.08
C VAL A 215 2.26 5.54 5.15
N GLY A 216 2.07 5.70 3.85
CA GLY A 216 3.13 5.53 2.86
C GLY A 216 3.73 6.89 2.53
N MET A 217 5.04 7.01 2.58
CA MET A 217 5.78 8.22 2.22
C MET A 217 6.90 7.87 1.25
N MET A 218 7.16 8.76 0.29
CA MET A 218 8.30 8.61 -0.60
C MET A 218 9.28 9.76 -0.38
N ASN A 219 10.54 9.43 -0.25
CA ASN A 219 11.66 10.38 -0.31
C ASN A 219 12.17 10.37 -1.76
N LEU A 220 11.77 11.37 -2.55
CA LEU A 220 12.12 11.45 -3.97
C LEU A 220 13.60 11.74 -4.17
N ASP A 221 14.22 11.07 -5.16
CA ASP A 221 15.59 11.36 -5.59
C ASP A 221 15.71 12.80 -6.13
N ALA A 222 14.68 13.23 -6.90
CA ALA A 222 14.58 14.58 -7.43
C ALA A 222 13.29 15.25 -6.92
N PRO A 223 13.38 16.34 -6.14
CA PRO A 223 12.22 17.12 -5.74
C PRO A 223 11.48 17.69 -6.96
N PHE A 224 10.17 17.90 -6.83
CA PHE A 224 9.38 18.60 -7.85
C PHE A 224 8.91 19.96 -7.35
N THR A 225 8.76 20.90 -8.28
CA THR A 225 8.35 22.28 -7.96
C THR A 225 6.95 22.55 -8.48
N ILE A 226 6.11 23.09 -7.60
CA ILE A 226 4.79 23.64 -7.95
C ILE A 226 4.93 25.15 -8.07
N SER A 227 4.55 25.70 -9.22
CA SER A 227 4.59 27.11 -9.53
C SER A 227 3.24 27.57 -10.07
N GLU A 228 3.03 28.90 -10.24
CA GLU A 228 1.75 29.44 -10.74
C GLU A 228 1.30 28.85 -12.07
N ASN A 229 2.24 28.34 -12.87
CA ASN A 229 1.98 27.75 -14.18
C ASN A 229 1.91 26.22 -14.20
N THR A 230 1.91 25.57 -13.02
CA THR A 230 1.85 24.11 -12.90
C THR A 230 0.42 23.63 -12.82
#